data_d55339d246fa1e2afb856782c3dd0d14
#
_entry.id   d55339d246fa1e2afb856782c3dd0d14
#
_cell.length_a   1.000
_cell.length_b   1.000
_cell.length_c   1.000
_cell.angle_alpha   90.00
_cell.angle_beta   90.00
_cell.angle_gamma   90.00
#
_symmetry.space_group_name_H-M   'P 1'
#
loop_
_entity.id
_entity.type
_entity.pdbx_description
1 polymer ?
#
loop_
_entity_poly.entity_id
_entity_poly.type
_entity_poly.pdbx_seq_one_letter_code
_entity_poly.pdbx_strand_id
1 'polypeptide(L)'
;MSNALNIAVGGLSAADKQLAVISANVANASTPGYTAKRLTQMSVTADGQAAGVQTGALTRSVNLGLLSNLWQQNSVATASQTSQTYLNQLQQTFGTPDSATSFATKLTTLKNDFISLDSDPSNNILQTQIVNDAQNLATSFNSLSQNIQSLRNNTVSDLSNTIGATNQLLSQIASLNSQIAKQQGTNNNIVDLQDQRDSAIASLSLNMNIQTFNNSDGTVNVSTSNGTLLADTQAQTLSYSAAPLSAQSYYPASINGIMLNGVDITSQITSGAMGGLISLRDVALPQAQAMIDETARQMAARFNAQNVKLFTDASGNVPANTPTGYAGFSGTIQVNSAVVGNPALLQTGTAGGGPFNASDNINIQNVLNYAFGANANAGGTPNTPFNTTGLGPGGTLTINNMPTSGTITNFANNVISTLAQQYSQVKSDNTYQTNYQSTLQKNSDDQGAVSIDKEMTDLVSIQNAYASNARMITTISQMFKELLSSVSG
;
A
#
# COMPACT_ATOMS: atom_id res chain seq x y z
N MET A 1 28.46 61.14 16.08
CA MET A 1 27.25 61.29 15.27
C MET A 1 27.19 60.29 14.11
N SER A 2 28.24 60.08 13.31
CA SER A 2 28.22 59.09 12.22
C SER A 2 27.95 57.65 12.66
N ASN A 3 28.49 57.25 13.81
CA ASN A 3 28.25 55.93 14.38
C ASN A 3 26.77 55.69 14.79
N ALA A 4 26.15 56.70 15.42
CA ALA A 4 24.73 56.65 15.79
C ALA A 4 23.81 56.60 14.55
N LEU A 5 24.17 57.29 13.46
CA LEU A 5 23.44 57.22 12.19
C LEU A 5 23.55 55.84 11.57
N ASN A 6 24.74 55.24 11.55
CA ASN A 6 24.95 53.88 11.01
C ASN A 6 24.16 52.84 11.81
N ILE A 7 24.12 52.94 13.16
CA ILE A 7 23.32 52.06 14.02
C ILE A 7 21.82 52.19 13.71
N ALA A 8 21.31 53.42 13.56
CA ALA A 8 19.90 53.65 13.25
C ALA A 8 19.51 53.18 11.86
N VAL A 9 20.38 53.39 10.84
CA VAL A 9 20.17 52.87 9.47
C VAL A 9 20.23 51.34 9.46
N GLY A 10 21.17 50.73 10.19
CA GLY A 10 21.26 49.29 10.33
C GLY A 10 20.00 48.68 10.98
N GLY A 11 19.51 49.31 12.05
CA GLY A 11 18.25 48.95 12.72
C GLY A 11 17.02 49.07 11.82
N LEU A 12 16.97 50.15 11.00
CA LEU A 12 15.89 50.34 10.03
C LEU A 12 15.89 49.24 8.93
N SER A 13 17.05 48.96 8.38
CA SER A 13 17.20 47.88 7.36
C SER A 13 16.87 46.51 7.91
N ALA A 14 17.23 46.22 9.16
CA ALA A 14 16.87 44.96 9.82
C ALA A 14 15.36 44.86 10.05
N ALA A 15 14.70 45.95 10.48
CA ALA A 15 13.23 45.97 10.65
C ALA A 15 12.49 45.80 9.32
N ASP A 16 12.97 46.40 8.24
CA ASP A 16 12.38 46.27 6.90
C ASP A 16 12.44 44.81 6.38
N LYS A 17 13.60 44.14 6.52
CA LYS A 17 13.75 42.74 6.18
C LYS A 17 12.88 41.81 7.02
N GLN A 18 12.75 42.06 8.33
CA GLN A 18 11.86 41.29 9.20
C GLN A 18 10.39 41.49 8.81
N LEU A 19 9.98 42.69 8.46
CA LEU A 19 8.64 42.98 7.97
C LEU A 19 8.33 42.19 6.70
N ALA A 20 9.27 42.10 5.77
CA ALA A 20 9.12 41.31 4.57
C ALA A 20 8.94 39.79 4.89
N VAL A 21 9.70 39.27 5.87
CA VAL A 21 9.57 37.85 6.29
C VAL A 21 8.22 37.61 6.96
N ILE A 22 7.76 38.46 7.86
CA ILE A 22 6.44 38.36 8.51
C ILE A 22 5.33 38.42 7.47
N SER A 23 5.44 39.36 6.52
CA SER A 23 4.44 39.45 5.42
C SER A 23 4.40 38.20 4.58
N ALA A 24 5.55 37.57 4.26
CA ALA A 24 5.64 36.31 3.57
C ALA A 24 5.05 35.15 4.38
N ASN A 25 5.33 35.08 5.70
CA ASN A 25 4.75 34.08 6.60
C ASN A 25 3.22 34.20 6.62
N VAL A 26 2.68 35.37 6.84
CA VAL A 26 1.22 35.61 6.88
C VAL A 26 0.56 35.26 5.54
N ALA A 27 1.16 35.70 4.43
CA ALA A 27 0.63 35.39 3.08
C ALA A 27 0.58 33.91 2.79
N ASN A 28 1.54 33.12 3.31
CA ASN A 28 1.67 31.69 3.08
C ASN A 28 1.20 30.82 4.25
N ALA A 29 0.54 31.39 5.26
CA ALA A 29 0.11 30.65 6.45
C ALA A 29 -0.81 29.44 6.14
N SER A 30 -1.55 29.48 5.02
CA SER A 30 -2.41 28.39 4.55
C SER A 30 -1.82 27.61 3.38
N THR A 31 -0.56 27.86 3.01
CA THR A 31 0.09 27.13 1.90
C THR A 31 0.63 25.80 2.42
N PRO A 32 0.17 24.63 1.88
CA PRO A 32 0.66 23.34 2.32
C PRO A 32 2.17 23.20 2.16
N GLY A 33 2.86 22.70 3.19
CA GLY A 33 4.32 22.49 3.18
C GLY A 33 5.16 23.77 3.41
N TYR A 34 4.53 24.91 3.58
CA TYR A 34 5.23 26.14 3.97
C TYR A 34 5.57 26.10 5.46
N THR A 35 6.82 26.42 5.82
CA THR A 35 7.29 26.49 7.21
C THR A 35 7.54 27.94 7.62
N ALA A 36 7.26 28.26 8.90
CA ALA A 36 7.51 29.60 9.45
C ALA A 36 9.00 29.96 9.32
N LYS A 37 9.28 31.13 8.76
CA LYS A 37 10.63 31.63 8.51
C LYS A 37 10.99 32.69 9.53
N ARG A 38 12.24 32.70 9.92
CA ARG A 38 12.78 33.66 10.89
C ARG A 38 14.11 34.21 10.41
N LEU A 39 14.26 35.50 10.50
CA LEU A 39 15.51 36.18 10.22
C LEU A 39 16.29 36.30 11.53
N THR A 40 17.49 35.72 11.58
CA THR A 40 18.37 35.88 12.74
C THR A 40 18.98 37.31 12.75
N GLN A 41 19.17 37.89 13.95
CA GLN A 41 19.84 39.14 14.12
C GLN A 41 21.08 38.95 15.00
N MET A 42 22.16 39.64 14.65
CA MET A 42 23.39 39.64 15.41
C MET A 42 23.80 41.07 15.71
N SER A 43 24.24 41.34 16.96
CA SER A 43 24.84 42.60 17.31
C SER A 43 26.24 42.69 16.67
N VAL A 44 26.53 43.83 16.05
CA VAL A 44 27.86 44.15 15.52
C VAL A 44 28.59 45.04 16.53
N THR A 45 29.82 44.67 16.83
CA THR A 45 30.70 45.48 17.68
C THR A 45 31.91 45.95 16.88
N ALA A 46 32.31 47.22 17.04
CA ALA A 46 33.53 47.78 16.53
C ALA A 46 34.31 48.41 17.69
N ASP A 47 35.57 48.03 17.82
CA ASP A 47 36.45 48.51 18.93
C ASP A 47 35.86 48.29 20.35
N GLY A 48 35.15 47.15 20.53
CA GLY A 48 34.52 46.84 21.83
C GLY A 48 33.23 47.60 22.14
N GLN A 49 32.75 48.44 21.24
CA GLN A 49 31.49 49.20 21.38
C GLN A 49 30.42 48.68 20.40
N ALA A 50 29.14 48.77 20.78
CA ALA A 50 28.04 48.41 19.91
C ALA A 50 28.04 49.28 18.63
N ALA A 51 28.19 48.64 17.47
CA ALA A 51 28.26 49.30 16.16
C ALA A 51 26.97 49.11 15.32
N GLY A 52 25.98 48.36 15.83
CA GLY A 52 24.69 48.17 15.18
C GLY A 52 24.16 46.76 15.22
N VAL A 53 23.21 46.51 14.35
CA VAL A 53 22.60 45.19 14.15
C VAL A 53 22.80 44.75 12.69
N GLN A 54 23.21 43.53 12.50
CA GLN A 54 23.32 42.90 11.21
C GLN A 54 22.28 41.74 11.13
N THR A 55 21.61 41.62 10.00
CA THR A 55 20.74 40.49 9.74
C THR A 55 21.57 39.29 9.29
N GLY A 56 21.38 38.15 9.93
CA GLY A 56 21.95 36.88 9.57
C GLY A 56 21.14 36.12 8.50
N ALA A 57 21.34 34.83 8.44
CA ALA A 57 20.62 33.95 7.52
C ALA A 57 19.13 33.80 7.89
N LEU A 58 18.30 33.66 6.88
CA LEU A 58 16.92 33.23 7.04
C LEU A 58 16.92 31.72 7.37
N THR A 59 16.18 31.35 8.41
CA THR A 59 16.06 29.96 8.88
C THR A 59 14.60 29.51 8.89
N ARG A 60 14.39 28.20 8.79
CA ARG A 60 13.07 27.54 8.87
C ARG A 60 12.82 26.99 10.28
N SER A 61 11.57 27.02 10.72
CA SER A 61 11.15 26.33 11.95
C SER A 61 10.79 24.87 11.62
N VAL A 62 11.77 23.97 11.61
CA VAL A 62 11.56 22.55 11.24
C VAL A 62 12.29 21.62 12.22
N ASN A 63 11.59 20.59 12.68
CA ASN A 63 12.19 19.48 13.40
C ASN A 63 12.45 18.31 12.43
N LEU A 64 13.69 18.17 11.98
CA LEU A 64 14.07 17.15 10.99
C LEU A 64 13.83 15.71 11.48
N GLY A 65 13.96 15.44 12.78
CA GLY A 65 13.70 14.12 13.35
C GLY A 65 12.21 13.78 13.30
N LEU A 66 11.34 14.74 13.64
CA LEU A 66 9.89 14.56 13.54
C LEU A 66 9.44 14.40 12.08
N LEU A 67 10.04 15.18 11.17
CA LEU A 67 9.75 15.10 9.75
C LEU A 67 10.15 13.73 9.16
N SER A 68 11.32 13.22 9.53
CA SER A 68 11.75 11.86 9.14
C SER A 68 10.79 10.79 9.64
N ASN A 69 10.35 10.88 10.90
CA ASN A 69 9.37 9.94 11.46
C ASN A 69 8.02 10.02 10.73
N LEU A 70 7.59 11.23 10.37
CA LEU A 70 6.39 11.43 9.57
C LEU A 70 6.50 10.77 8.19
N TRP A 71 7.62 10.94 7.49
CA TRP A 71 7.84 10.29 6.18
C TRP A 71 7.84 8.76 6.28
N GLN A 72 8.45 8.19 7.32
CA GLN A 72 8.37 6.75 7.57
C GLN A 72 6.92 6.31 7.80
N GLN A 73 6.18 7.05 8.65
CA GLN A 73 4.79 6.72 8.93
C GLN A 73 3.88 6.90 7.72
N ASN A 74 4.12 7.89 6.85
CA ASN A 74 3.44 8.05 5.57
C ASN A 74 3.48 6.76 4.75
N SER A 75 4.67 6.18 4.62
CA SER A 75 4.82 4.94 3.84
C SER A 75 4.08 3.76 4.47
N VAL A 76 4.13 3.60 5.79
CA VAL A 76 3.43 2.50 6.49
C VAL A 76 1.91 2.66 6.37
N ALA A 77 1.39 3.86 6.61
CA ALA A 77 -0.04 4.15 6.49
C ALA A 77 -0.56 3.92 5.06
N THR A 78 0.19 4.38 4.04
CA THR A 78 -0.21 4.20 2.64
C THR A 78 -0.18 2.74 2.21
N ALA A 79 0.82 1.96 2.64
CA ALA A 79 0.86 0.52 2.36
C ALA A 79 -0.36 -0.21 2.95
N SER A 80 -0.72 0.12 4.20
CA SER A 80 -1.88 -0.44 4.88
C SER A 80 -3.18 -0.04 4.19
N GLN A 81 -3.33 1.22 3.78
CA GLN A 81 -4.48 1.73 3.05
C GLN A 81 -4.63 1.05 1.68
N THR A 82 -3.55 0.90 0.94
CA THR A 82 -3.52 0.19 -0.35
C THR A 82 -3.97 -1.25 -0.17
N SER A 83 -3.44 -1.95 0.83
CA SER A 83 -3.81 -3.32 1.16
C SER A 83 -5.28 -3.44 1.55
N GLN A 84 -5.79 -2.52 2.37
CA GLN A 84 -7.20 -2.49 2.77
C GLN A 84 -8.12 -2.33 1.56
N THR A 85 -7.77 -1.45 0.62
CA THR A 85 -8.57 -1.19 -0.59
C THR A 85 -8.75 -2.46 -1.42
N TYR A 86 -7.68 -3.17 -1.71
CA TYR A 86 -7.71 -4.39 -2.52
C TYR A 86 -8.34 -5.57 -1.78
N LEU A 87 -8.05 -5.73 -0.48
CA LEU A 87 -8.67 -6.81 0.30
C LEU A 87 -10.16 -6.57 0.55
N ASN A 88 -10.63 -5.32 0.57
CA ASN A 88 -12.05 -5.02 0.57
C ASN A 88 -12.75 -5.49 -0.72
N GLN A 89 -12.15 -5.23 -1.88
CA GLN A 89 -12.67 -5.71 -3.16
C GLN A 89 -12.68 -7.25 -3.22
N LEU A 90 -11.60 -7.88 -2.73
CA LEU A 90 -11.53 -9.34 -2.61
C LEU A 90 -12.63 -9.88 -1.70
N GLN A 91 -12.81 -9.30 -0.52
CA GLN A 91 -13.86 -9.69 0.43
C GLN A 91 -15.27 -9.56 -0.17
N GLN A 92 -15.55 -8.49 -0.90
CA GLN A 92 -16.83 -8.31 -1.60
C GLN A 92 -17.07 -9.39 -2.67
N THR A 93 -16.01 -9.85 -3.33
CA THR A 93 -16.08 -10.92 -4.34
C THR A 93 -16.43 -12.29 -3.71
N PHE A 94 -15.86 -12.59 -2.54
CA PHE A 94 -16.13 -13.86 -1.84
C PHE A 94 -17.46 -13.86 -1.08
N GLY A 95 -17.94 -12.68 -0.69
CA GLY A 95 -19.14 -12.53 0.13
C GLY A 95 -18.93 -12.94 1.59
N THR A 96 -20.04 -13.23 2.27
CA THR A 96 -20.04 -13.81 3.64
C THR A 96 -20.33 -15.31 3.58
N PRO A 97 -19.96 -16.10 4.60
CA PRO A 97 -20.27 -17.54 4.64
C PRO A 97 -21.74 -17.86 4.43
N ASP A 98 -22.64 -17.02 4.96
CA ASP A 98 -24.10 -17.21 4.88
C ASP A 98 -24.72 -16.64 3.60
N SER A 99 -23.92 -16.02 2.72
CA SER A 99 -24.45 -15.50 1.47
C SER A 99 -24.92 -16.63 0.56
N ALA A 100 -26.14 -16.53 0.03
CA ALA A 100 -26.68 -17.49 -0.93
C ALA A 100 -25.82 -17.62 -2.21
N THR A 101 -25.03 -16.62 -2.52
CA THR A 101 -24.12 -16.59 -3.70
C THR A 101 -22.73 -17.13 -3.41
N SER A 102 -22.38 -17.39 -2.14
CA SER A 102 -21.05 -17.88 -1.77
C SER A 102 -20.83 -19.31 -2.30
N PHE A 103 -19.60 -19.63 -2.69
CA PHE A 103 -19.26 -20.97 -3.16
C PHE A 103 -19.43 -22.04 -2.04
N ALA A 104 -19.27 -21.65 -0.77
CA ALA A 104 -19.50 -22.54 0.37
C ALA A 104 -20.98 -22.91 0.54
N THR A 105 -21.88 -21.95 0.34
CA THR A 105 -23.34 -22.21 0.33
C THR A 105 -23.72 -23.10 -0.86
N LYS A 106 -23.18 -22.82 -2.06
CA LYS A 106 -23.40 -23.68 -3.24
C LYS A 106 -22.91 -25.11 -3.03
N LEU A 107 -21.77 -25.28 -2.36
CA LEU A 107 -21.25 -26.61 -2.00
C LEU A 107 -22.17 -27.31 -1.00
N THR A 108 -22.77 -26.59 -0.06
CA THR A 108 -23.77 -27.13 0.87
C THR A 108 -25.07 -27.50 0.14
N THR A 109 -25.52 -26.68 -0.82
CA THR A 109 -26.67 -27.00 -1.67
C THR A 109 -26.43 -28.31 -2.44
N LEU A 110 -25.27 -28.43 -3.10
CA LEU A 110 -24.89 -29.65 -3.81
C LEU A 110 -24.93 -30.88 -2.88
N LYS A 111 -24.46 -30.76 -1.62
CA LYS A 111 -24.58 -31.85 -0.64
C LYS A 111 -26.04 -32.22 -0.36
N ASN A 112 -26.91 -31.22 -0.20
CA ASN A 112 -28.34 -31.45 0.08
C ASN A 112 -29.04 -32.12 -1.11
N ASP A 113 -28.64 -31.81 -2.34
CA ASP A 113 -29.16 -32.46 -3.54
C ASP A 113 -28.76 -33.94 -3.59
N PHE A 114 -27.51 -34.28 -3.19
CA PHE A 114 -27.11 -35.67 -3.03
C PHE A 114 -27.92 -36.40 -1.92
N ILE A 115 -28.27 -35.72 -0.82
CA ILE A 115 -29.15 -36.29 0.21
C ILE A 115 -30.55 -36.60 -0.36
N SER A 116 -31.08 -35.72 -1.22
CA SER A 116 -32.36 -35.93 -1.89
C SER A 116 -32.28 -37.10 -2.88
N LEU A 117 -31.20 -37.19 -3.63
CA LEU A 117 -30.97 -38.27 -4.59
C LEU A 117 -30.79 -39.66 -3.91
N ASP A 118 -30.21 -39.70 -2.69
CA ASP A 118 -30.04 -40.95 -1.93
C ASP A 118 -31.39 -41.64 -1.63
N SER A 119 -32.48 -40.87 -1.51
CA SER A 119 -33.81 -41.38 -1.30
C SER A 119 -34.51 -41.92 -2.54
N ASP A 120 -34.10 -41.43 -3.75
CA ASP A 120 -34.65 -41.87 -5.07
C ASP A 120 -33.52 -41.86 -6.13
N PRO A 121 -32.60 -42.82 -6.08
CA PRO A 121 -31.36 -42.84 -6.85
C PRO A 121 -31.51 -42.77 -8.36
N SER A 122 -32.62 -43.30 -8.87
CA SER A 122 -32.92 -43.37 -10.33
C SER A 122 -33.68 -42.13 -10.86
N ASN A 123 -33.95 -41.17 -10.02
CA ASN A 123 -34.72 -39.99 -10.39
C ASN A 123 -33.89 -39.03 -11.28
N ASN A 124 -34.23 -39.03 -12.55
CA ASN A 124 -33.53 -38.19 -13.55
C ASN A 124 -33.62 -36.69 -13.28
N ILE A 125 -34.71 -36.22 -12.61
CA ILE A 125 -34.87 -34.80 -12.27
C ILE A 125 -33.85 -34.44 -11.22
N LEU A 126 -33.70 -35.23 -10.14
CA LEU A 126 -32.71 -35.00 -9.09
C LEU A 126 -31.27 -35.13 -9.60
N GLN A 127 -31.02 -36.11 -10.46
CA GLN A 127 -29.71 -36.30 -11.11
C GLN A 127 -29.34 -35.04 -11.95
N THR A 128 -30.29 -34.54 -12.76
CA THR A 128 -30.11 -33.34 -13.58
C THR A 128 -29.90 -32.08 -12.69
N GLN A 129 -30.63 -31.97 -11.58
CA GLN A 129 -30.47 -30.87 -10.61
C GLN A 129 -29.03 -30.85 -10.04
N ILE A 130 -28.50 -32.01 -9.64
CA ILE A 130 -27.11 -32.13 -9.16
C ILE A 130 -26.10 -31.65 -10.21
N VAL A 131 -26.29 -32.05 -11.48
CA VAL A 131 -25.41 -31.59 -12.57
C VAL A 131 -25.47 -30.07 -12.71
N ASN A 132 -26.66 -29.46 -12.68
CA ASN A 132 -26.83 -28.02 -12.80
C ASN A 132 -26.18 -27.29 -11.61
N ASP A 133 -26.36 -27.76 -10.38
CA ASP A 133 -25.77 -27.15 -9.20
C ASP A 133 -24.25 -27.35 -9.12
N ALA A 134 -23.75 -28.48 -9.61
CA ALA A 134 -22.32 -28.70 -9.81
C ALA A 134 -21.73 -27.74 -10.86
N GLN A 135 -22.44 -27.46 -11.97
CA GLN A 135 -22.04 -26.46 -12.95
C GLN A 135 -22.04 -25.05 -12.39
N ASN A 136 -23.07 -24.69 -11.59
CA ASN A 136 -23.15 -23.42 -10.90
C ASN A 136 -22.00 -23.22 -9.89
N LEU A 137 -21.60 -24.29 -9.21
CA LEU A 137 -20.47 -24.29 -8.29
C LEU A 137 -19.13 -24.13 -9.05
N ALA A 138 -18.92 -24.88 -10.11
CA ALA A 138 -17.73 -24.76 -10.96
C ALA A 138 -17.60 -23.35 -11.56
N THR A 139 -18.69 -22.79 -12.07
CA THR A 139 -18.74 -21.40 -12.56
C THR A 139 -18.38 -20.39 -11.46
N SER A 140 -18.81 -20.65 -10.22
CA SER A 140 -18.47 -19.81 -9.09
C SER A 140 -16.95 -19.82 -8.82
N PHE A 141 -16.30 -20.98 -8.83
CA PHE A 141 -14.84 -21.06 -8.71
C PHE A 141 -14.12 -20.33 -9.86
N ASN A 142 -14.59 -20.51 -11.11
CA ASN A 142 -14.00 -19.83 -12.25
C ASN A 142 -14.10 -18.30 -12.11
N SER A 143 -15.26 -17.78 -11.70
CA SER A 143 -15.49 -16.35 -11.50
C SER A 143 -14.61 -15.79 -10.38
N LEU A 144 -14.48 -16.49 -9.25
CA LEU A 144 -13.58 -16.10 -8.15
C LEU A 144 -12.13 -16.02 -8.61
N SER A 145 -11.66 -17.06 -9.32
CA SER A 145 -10.31 -17.08 -9.89
C SER A 145 -10.07 -15.93 -10.86
N GLN A 146 -11.00 -15.65 -11.77
CA GLN A 146 -10.91 -14.54 -12.72
C GLN A 146 -10.86 -13.20 -12.00
N ASN A 147 -11.68 -12.99 -10.95
CA ASN A 147 -11.67 -11.76 -10.18
C ASN A 147 -10.33 -11.56 -9.43
N ILE A 148 -9.77 -12.64 -8.85
CA ILE A 148 -8.44 -12.58 -8.23
C ILE A 148 -7.38 -12.21 -9.27
N GLN A 149 -7.39 -12.82 -10.47
CA GLN A 149 -6.44 -12.46 -11.52
C GLN A 149 -6.62 -11.01 -12.01
N SER A 150 -7.86 -10.52 -12.07
CA SER A 150 -8.14 -9.11 -12.40
C SER A 150 -7.56 -8.17 -11.34
N LEU A 151 -7.75 -8.46 -10.05
CA LEU A 151 -7.15 -7.68 -8.97
C LEU A 151 -5.61 -7.72 -9.04
N ARG A 152 -5.00 -8.87 -9.33
CA ARG A 152 -3.55 -8.98 -9.50
C ARG A 152 -3.05 -8.14 -10.67
N ASN A 153 -3.75 -8.13 -11.79
CA ASN A 153 -3.39 -7.30 -12.95
C ASN A 153 -3.56 -5.81 -12.66
N ASN A 154 -4.58 -5.43 -11.87
CA ASN A 154 -4.73 -4.06 -11.39
C ASN A 154 -3.54 -3.63 -10.52
N THR A 155 -3.03 -4.51 -9.62
CA THR A 155 -1.82 -4.18 -8.84
C THR A 155 -0.60 -3.94 -9.73
N VAL A 156 -0.44 -4.66 -10.83
CA VAL A 156 0.65 -4.45 -11.81
C VAL A 156 0.52 -3.09 -12.49
N SER A 157 -0.69 -2.71 -12.89
CA SER A 157 -0.97 -1.41 -13.51
C SER A 157 -0.70 -0.25 -12.54
N ASP A 158 -1.24 -0.36 -11.33
CA ASP A 158 -1.06 0.68 -10.29
C ASP A 158 0.41 0.80 -9.86
N LEU A 159 1.14 -0.32 -9.80
CA LEU A 159 2.57 -0.34 -9.54
C LEU A 159 3.35 0.41 -10.62
N SER A 160 3.02 0.18 -11.90
CA SER A 160 3.64 0.89 -13.03
C SER A 160 3.39 2.40 -12.96
N ASN A 161 2.16 2.80 -12.67
CA ASN A 161 1.78 4.21 -12.52
C ASN A 161 2.52 4.87 -11.33
N THR A 162 2.59 4.17 -10.19
CA THR A 162 3.28 4.65 -9.00
C THR A 162 4.78 4.81 -9.23
N ILE A 163 5.41 3.90 -9.99
CA ILE A 163 6.83 4.02 -10.39
C ILE A 163 7.04 5.25 -11.27
N GLY A 164 6.14 5.51 -12.21
CA GLY A 164 6.18 6.72 -13.03
C GLY A 164 6.14 8.01 -12.20
N ALA A 165 5.19 8.08 -11.25
CA ALA A 165 5.08 9.20 -10.32
C ALA A 165 6.31 9.33 -9.40
N THR A 166 6.87 8.21 -8.95
CA THR A 166 8.09 8.16 -8.14
C THR A 166 9.29 8.74 -8.90
N ASN A 167 9.48 8.37 -10.15
CA ASN A 167 10.56 8.92 -10.98
C ASN A 167 10.45 10.44 -11.18
N GLN A 168 9.23 10.96 -11.31
CA GLN A 168 9.01 12.41 -11.39
C GLN A 168 9.41 13.10 -10.08
N LEU A 169 9.03 12.54 -8.92
CA LEU A 169 9.40 13.08 -7.61
C LEU A 169 10.91 13.02 -7.37
N LEU A 170 11.57 11.91 -7.73
CA LEU A 170 13.03 11.80 -7.63
C LEU A 170 13.75 12.87 -8.50
N SER A 171 13.27 13.10 -9.71
CA SER A 171 13.79 14.15 -10.59
C SER A 171 13.57 15.56 -10.00
N GLN A 172 12.40 15.81 -9.42
CA GLN A 172 12.10 17.09 -8.75
C GLN A 172 13.02 17.32 -7.56
N ILE A 173 13.21 16.32 -6.69
CA ILE A 173 14.10 16.38 -5.52
C ILE A 173 15.54 16.68 -5.96
N ALA A 174 16.04 15.98 -6.99
CA ALA A 174 17.39 16.21 -7.52
C ALA A 174 17.56 17.63 -8.09
N SER A 175 16.57 18.12 -8.81
CA SER A 175 16.57 19.50 -9.34
C SER A 175 16.62 20.54 -8.21
N LEU A 176 15.79 20.36 -7.17
CA LEU A 176 15.76 21.25 -6.00
C LEU A 176 17.09 21.19 -5.22
N ASN A 177 17.65 20.01 -5.01
CA ASN A 177 18.98 19.84 -4.41
C ASN A 177 20.07 20.59 -5.23
N SER A 178 20.05 20.45 -6.57
CA SER A 178 21.01 21.15 -7.44
C SER A 178 20.86 22.67 -7.34
N GLN A 179 19.62 23.19 -7.21
CA GLN A 179 19.38 24.64 -7.03
C GLN A 179 19.86 25.11 -5.66
N ILE A 180 19.60 24.34 -4.59
CA ILE A 180 20.06 24.62 -3.22
C ILE A 180 21.58 24.68 -3.19
N ALA A 181 22.28 23.66 -3.73
CA ALA A 181 23.74 23.61 -3.76
C ALA A 181 24.36 24.82 -4.49
N LYS A 182 23.76 25.24 -5.63
CA LYS A 182 24.24 26.41 -6.40
C LYS A 182 24.02 27.74 -5.66
N GLN A 183 22.99 27.84 -4.84
CA GLN A 183 22.64 29.09 -4.13
C GLN A 183 23.27 29.17 -2.74
N GLN A 184 23.75 28.06 -2.19
CA GLN A 184 24.47 28.03 -0.93
C GLN A 184 25.81 28.78 -1.10
N GLY A 185 26.05 29.76 -0.28
CA GLY A 185 27.23 30.64 -0.41
C GLY A 185 26.97 31.94 -1.18
N THR A 186 25.85 32.07 -1.86
CA THR A 186 25.29 33.36 -2.26
C THR A 186 24.27 33.80 -1.21
N ASN A 187 24.13 35.09 -0.93
CA ASN A 187 23.13 35.58 0.06
C ASN A 187 21.67 35.35 -0.40
N ASN A 188 21.41 34.35 -1.20
CA ASN A 188 20.09 33.99 -1.72
C ASN A 188 19.29 33.14 -0.72
N ASN A 189 18.00 33.33 -0.73
CA ASN A 189 17.07 32.61 0.14
C ASN A 189 16.84 31.20 -0.40
N ILE A 190 17.42 30.17 0.26
CA ILE A 190 17.25 28.74 -0.11
C ILE A 190 16.12 28.06 0.67
N VAL A 191 15.50 28.73 1.67
CA VAL A 191 14.52 28.09 2.59
C VAL A 191 13.23 27.69 1.85
N ASP A 192 12.82 28.44 0.82
CA ASP A 192 11.66 28.10 0.01
C ASP A 192 11.91 26.84 -0.86
N LEU A 193 13.12 26.72 -1.39
CA LEU A 193 13.54 25.52 -2.14
C LEU A 193 13.60 24.29 -1.23
N GLN A 194 14.01 24.50 0.03
CA GLN A 194 14.03 23.43 1.03
C GLN A 194 12.60 22.97 1.40
N ASP A 195 11.64 23.90 1.54
CA ASP A 195 10.23 23.56 1.79
C ASP A 195 9.63 22.76 0.61
N GLN A 196 9.89 23.20 -0.62
CA GLN A 196 9.45 22.49 -1.82
C GLN A 196 10.07 21.09 -1.93
N ARG A 197 11.37 20.94 -1.60
CA ARG A 197 12.05 19.65 -1.58
C ARG A 197 11.44 18.72 -0.52
N ASP A 198 11.24 19.22 0.69
CA ASP A 198 10.70 18.44 1.79
C ASP A 198 9.26 17.99 1.49
N SER A 199 8.46 18.83 0.80
CA SER A 199 7.14 18.47 0.27
C SER A 199 7.23 17.36 -0.81
N ALA A 200 8.23 17.43 -1.70
CA ALA A 200 8.46 16.37 -2.69
C ALA A 200 8.90 15.05 -2.03
N ILE A 201 9.74 15.12 -0.98
CA ILE A 201 10.14 13.95 -0.18
C ILE A 201 8.94 13.36 0.57
N ALA A 202 8.08 14.21 1.14
CA ALA A 202 6.83 13.76 1.78
C ALA A 202 5.94 13.02 0.78
N SER A 203 5.78 13.53 -0.44
CA SER A 203 5.03 12.86 -1.52
C SER A 203 5.69 11.55 -1.95
N LEU A 204 7.02 11.50 -2.04
CA LEU A 204 7.78 10.29 -2.33
C LEU A 204 7.59 9.22 -1.25
N SER A 205 7.53 9.63 0.02
CA SER A 205 7.33 8.72 1.16
C SER A 205 5.96 8.01 1.14
N LEU A 206 4.95 8.56 0.48
CA LEU A 206 3.68 7.87 0.22
C LEU A 206 3.84 6.72 -0.77
N ASN A 207 4.79 6.83 -1.70
CA ASN A 207 4.99 5.82 -2.74
C ASN A 207 5.87 4.66 -2.28
N MET A 208 6.92 4.93 -1.50
CA MET A 208 7.87 3.92 -1.01
C MET A 208 8.55 4.32 0.29
N ASN A 209 9.10 3.35 1.01
CA ASN A 209 9.94 3.59 2.18
C ASN A 209 11.29 4.19 1.77
N ILE A 210 11.63 5.31 2.38
CA ILE A 210 12.85 6.06 2.12
C ILE A 210 13.59 6.41 3.41
N GLN A 211 14.90 6.65 3.27
CA GLN A 211 15.74 7.29 4.27
C GLN A 211 16.37 8.54 3.68
N THR A 212 16.57 9.56 4.51
CA THR A 212 17.13 10.84 4.10
C THR A 212 18.36 11.18 4.93
N PHE A 213 19.39 11.71 4.27
CA PHE A 213 20.61 12.19 4.90
C PHE A 213 20.86 13.65 4.49
N ASN A 214 20.94 14.53 5.47
CA ASN A 214 21.22 15.94 5.24
C ASN A 214 22.73 16.16 5.11
N ASN A 215 23.16 16.81 4.04
CA ASN A 215 24.54 17.17 3.79
C ASN A 215 24.83 18.60 4.29
N SER A 216 26.12 18.89 4.55
CA SER A 216 26.56 20.21 5.02
C SER A 216 26.34 21.33 3.99
N ASP A 217 26.19 21.00 2.72
CA ASP A 217 25.86 21.92 1.63
C ASP A 217 24.35 22.19 1.48
N GLY A 218 23.53 21.77 2.46
CA GLY A 218 22.09 21.95 2.47
C GLY A 218 21.31 21.00 1.54
N THR A 219 21.98 20.13 0.81
CA THR A 219 21.35 19.08 -0.02
C THR A 219 20.90 17.90 0.86
N VAL A 220 20.02 17.06 0.33
CA VAL A 220 19.56 15.84 0.98
C VAL A 220 19.73 14.66 0.04
N ASN A 221 20.42 13.63 0.51
CA ASN A 221 20.44 12.34 -0.18
C ASN A 221 19.22 11.53 0.23
N VAL A 222 18.51 10.98 -0.74
CA VAL A 222 17.38 10.08 -0.56
C VAL A 222 17.79 8.68 -0.98
N SER A 223 17.60 7.70 -0.11
CA SER A 223 17.94 6.29 -0.35
C SER A 223 16.79 5.36 0.06
N THR A 224 16.86 4.10 -0.39
CA THR A 224 16.04 3.02 0.16
C THR A 224 16.43 2.74 1.60
N SER A 225 15.62 1.94 2.32
CA SER A 225 15.95 1.49 3.70
C SER A 225 17.28 0.73 3.79
N ASN A 226 17.74 0.13 2.70
CA ASN A 226 19.02 -0.60 2.63
C ASN A 226 20.19 0.28 2.18
N GLY A 227 19.99 1.59 2.05
CA GLY A 227 21.03 2.55 1.69
C GLY A 227 21.31 2.70 0.19
N THR A 228 20.50 2.08 -0.69
CA THR A 228 20.65 2.28 -2.14
C THR A 228 20.19 3.69 -2.50
N LEU A 229 21.10 4.51 -3.07
CA LEU A 229 20.84 5.91 -3.43
C LEU A 229 19.76 6.00 -4.53
N LEU A 230 18.75 6.83 -4.29
CA LEU A 230 17.66 7.13 -5.22
C LEU A 230 17.79 8.53 -5.83
N ALA A 231 18.17 9.52 -5.02
CA ALA A 231 18.40 10.88 -5.48
C ALA A 231 19.38 11.63 -4.56
N ASP A 232 20.26 12.38 -5.17
CA ASP A 232 21.09 13.43 -4.58
C ASP A 232 20.89 14.73 -5.38
N THR A 233 21.92 15.28 -6.03
CA THR A 233 21.82 16.31 -7.07
C THR A 233 21.49 15.73 -8.45
N GLN A 234 21.43 14.39 -8.54
CA GLN A 234 21.00 13.63 -9.71
C GLN A 234 19.96 12.58 -9.25
N ALA A 235 18.96 12.34 -10.09
CA ALA A 235 17.96 11.32 -9.82
C ALA A 235 18.34 10.01 -10.49
N GLN A 236 18.16 8.89 -9.77
CA GLN A 236 18.17 7.56 -10.36
C GLN A 236 16.77 7.22 -10.88
N THR A 237 16.70 6.40 -11.92
CA THR A 237 15.43 6.03 -12.54
C THR A 237 15.07 4.59 -12.20
N LEU A 238 13.89 4.41 -11.62
CA LEU A 238 13.27 3.10 -11.43
C LEU A 238 12.67 2.63 -12.76
N SER A 239 12.88 1.37 -13.10
CA SER A 239 12.24 0.75 -14.26
C SER A 239 11.46 -0.50 -13.84
N TYR A 240 10.32 -0.71 -14.49
CA TYR A 240 9.46 -1.87 -14.27
C TYR A 240 8.82 -2.27 -15.60
N SER A 241 8.96 -3.54 -15.96
CA SER A 241 8.33 -4.10 -17.15
C SER A 241 7.05 -4.83 -16.73
N ALA A 242 5.93 -4.14 -16.83
CA ALA A 242 4.61 -4.70 -16.54
C ALA A 242 4.23 -5.75 -17.57
N ALA A 243 3.75 -6.91 -17.12
CA ALA A 243 3.21 -7.97 -17.97
C ALA A 243 1.92 -8.52 -17.35
N PRO A 244 0.96 -8.97 -18.18
CA PRO A 244 -0.25 -9.62 -17.68
C PRO A 244 0.09 -10.86 -16.84
N LEU A 245 -0.59 -11.00 -15.71
CA LEU A 245 -0.41 -12.13 -14.80
C LEU A 245 -1.47 -13.20 -15.01
N SER A 246 -1.07 -14.45 -14.83
CA SER A 246 -1.95 -15.60 -14.72
C SER A 246 -1.84 -16.23 -13.32
N ALA A 247 -2.66 -17.23 -13.04
CA ALA A 247 -2.58 -18.00 -11.80
C ALA A 247 -1.22 -18.74 -11.64
N GLN A 248 -0.51 -18.96 -12.73
CA GLN A 248 0.82 -19.58 -12.74
C GLN A 248 1.97 -18.58 -12.58
N SER A 249 1.68 -17.28 -12.59
CA SER A 249 2.70 -16.24 -12.48
C SER A 249 3.14 -16.05 -11.05
N TYR A 250 4.46 -16.02 -10.77
CA TYR A 250 5.04 -15.73 -9.47
C TYR A 250 6.40 -15.03 -9.57
N TYR A 251 6.70 -14.22 -8.56
CA TYR A 251 8.00 -13.55 -8.46
C TYR A 251 9.02 -14.45 -7.74
N PRO A 252 10.29 -14.47 -8.17
CA PRO A 252 10.88 -13.71 -9.31
C PRO A 252 10.88 -14.43 -10.66
N ALA A 253 10.27 -15.61 -10.79
CA ALA A 253 10.48 -16.48 -11.97
C ALA A 253 9.77 -15.96 -13.23
N SER A 254 8.51 -15.48 -13.11
CA SER A 254 7.70 -15.04 -14.26
C SER A 254 7.13 -13.61 -14.08
N ILE A 255 7.40 -13.00 -12.95
CA ILE A 255 7.03 -11.59 -12.67
C ILE A 255 8.32 -10.80 -12.56
N ASN A 256 8.41 -9.73 -13.35
CA ASN A 256 9.57 -8.84 -13.32
C ASN A 256 9.64 -8.05 -12.01
N GLY A 257 10.86 -7.84 -11.51
CA GLY A 257 11.13 -6.96 -10.39
C GLY A 257 11.20 -5.48 -10.77
N ILE A 258 11.29 -4.64 -9.77
CA ILE A 258 11.56 -3.20 -9.92
C ILE A 258 13.07 -3.03 -9.95
N MET A 259 13.57 -2.50 -11.06
CA MET A 259 15.01 -2.38 -11.31
C MET A 259 15.47 -0.94 -11.08
N LEU A 260 16.63 -0.81 -10.46
CA LEU A 260 17.39 0.43 -10.33
C LEU A 260 18.79 0.18 -10.87
N ASN A 261 19.18 0.85 -11.95
CA ASN A 261 20.49 0.67 -12.61
C ASN A 261 20.82 -0.82 -12.92
N GLY A 262 19.81 -1.60 -13.30
CA GLY A 262 19.97 -3.03 -13.62
C GLY A 262 19.99 -3.96 -12.41
N VAL A 263 19.84 -3.46 -11.20
CA VAL A 263 19.73 -4.23 -9.96
C VAL A 263 18.26 -4.32 -9.52
N ASP A 264 17.80 -5.51 -9.19
CA ASP A 264 16.45 -5.70 -8.63
C ASP A 264 16.39 -5.22 -7.18
N ILE A 265 15.57 -4.21 -6.93
CA ILE A 265 15.35 -3.63 -5.60
C ILE A 265 13.96 -3.93 -5.02
N THR A 266 13.19 -4.82 -5.63
CA THR A 266 11.81 -5.14 -5.23
C THR A 266 11.72 -5.48 -3.74
N SER A 267 12.66 -6.29 -3.23
CA SER A 267 12.71 -6.69 -1.81
C SER A 267 13.05 -5.57 -0.83
N GLN A 268 13.58 -4.44 -1.32
CA GLN A 268 13.88 -3.26 -0.51
C GLN A 268 12.65 -2.33 -0.34
N ILE A 269 11.61 -2.54 -1.16
CA ILE A 269 10.39 -1.74 -1.15
C ILE A 269 9.34 -2.48 -0.32
N THR A 270 9.30 -2.18 0.97
CA THR A 270 8.46 -2.91 1.95
C THR A 270 7.24 -2.13 2.41
N SER A 271 7.18 -0.83 2.12
CA SER A 271 6.04 0.03 2.47
C SER A 271 5.83 1.12 1.42
N GLY A 272 4.89 2.04 1.66
CA GLY A 272 4.34 2.93 0.65
C GLY A 272 3.34 2.20 -0.26
N ALA A 273 2.76 2.93 -1.19
CA ALA A 273 1.84 2.35 -2.18
C ALA A 273 2.49 1.16 -2.93
N MET A 274 3.76 1.32 -3.34
CA MET A 274 4.48 0.25 -4.03
C MET A 274 4.66 -1.00 -3.15
N GLY A 275 5.04 -0.85 -1.88
CA GLY A 275 5.19 -1.99 -0.96
C GLY A 275 3.87 -2.73 -0.73
N GLY A 276 2.76 -1.99 -0.56
CA GLY A 276 1.42 -2.56 -0.48
C GLY A 276 1.02 -3.33 -1.74
N LEU A 277 1.25 -2.74 -2.93
CA LEU A 277 0.97 -3.38 -4.22
C LEU A 277 1.82 -4.64 -4.47
N ILE A 278 3.11 -4.62 -4.12
CA ILE A 278 3.99 -5.78 -4.21
C ILE A 278 3.48 -6.91 -3.30
N SER A 279 3.14 -6.61 -2.06
CA SER A 279 2.60 -7.59 -1.11
C SER A 279 1.29 -8.20 -1.59
N LEU A 280 0.40 -7.39 -2.17
CA LEU A 280 -0.85 -7.86 -2.79
C LEU A 280 -0.59 -8.75 -4.00
N ARG A 281 0.29 -8.32 -4.91
CA ARG A 281 0.63 -9.03 -6.15
C ARG A 281 1.26 -10.41 -5.88
N ASP A 282 2.18 -10.47 -4.91
CA ASP A 282 3.06 -11.63 -4.73
C ASP A 282 2.64 -12.54 -3.56
N VAL A 283 1.83 -12.04 -2.61
CA VAL A 283 1.47 -12.78 -1.40
C VAL A 283 -0.04 -12.89 -1.22
N ALA A 284 -0.75 -11.79 -0.94
CA ALA A 284 -2.13 -11.86 -0.44
C ALA A 284 -3.12 -12.40 -1.50
N LEU A 285 -3.07 -11.88 -2.73
CA LEU A 285 -3.95 -12.37 -3.81
C LEU A 285 -3.57 -13.79 -4.28
N PRO A 286 -2.29 -14.16 -4.43
CA PRO A 286 -1.90 -15.55 -4.66
C PRO A 286 -2.31 -16.52 -3.54
N GLN A 287 -2.30 -16.12 -2.27
CA GLN A 287 -2.82 -16.94 -1.18
C GLN A 287 -4.32 -17.18 -1.30
N ALA A 288 -5.10 -16.15 -1.67
CA ALA A 288 -6.53 -16.32 -1.93
C ALA A 288 -6.79 -17.28 -3.11
N GLN A 289 -5.99 -17.17 -4.18
CA GLN A 289 -6.04 -18.11 -5.31
C GLN A 289 -5.73 -19.56 -4.86
N ALA A 290 -4.69 -19.74 -4.06
CA ALA A 290 -4.29 -21.06 -3.58
C ALA A 290 -5.35 -21.70 -2.66
N MET A 291 -6.09 -20.92 -1.87
CA MET A 291 -7.18 -21.41 -1.04
C MET A 291 -8.32 -21.98 -1.88
N ILE A 292 -8.74 -21.28 -2.93
CA ILE A 292 -9.81 -21.77 -3.81
C ILE A 292 -9.32 -22.92 -4.72
N ASP A 293 -8.06 -22.92 -5.13
CA ASP A 293 -7.47 -24.01 -5.91
C ASP A 293 -7.42 -25.30 -5.10
N GLU A 294 -6.99 -25.24 -3.82
CA GLU A 294 -6.99 -26.40 -2.92
C GLU A 294 -8.41 -26.90 -2.65
N THR A 295 -9.37 -25.99 -2.44
CA THR A 295 -10.78 -26.38 -2.26
C THR A 295 -11.31 -27.13 -3.48
N ALA A 296 -11.10 -26.58 -4.67
CA ALA A 296 -11.53 -27.17 -5.95
C ALA A 296 -10.86 -28.54 -6.21
N ARG A 297 -9.53 -28.62 -5.96
CA ARG A 297 -8.77 -29.88 -6.10
C ARG A 297 -9.27 -30.96 -5.14
N GLN A 298 -9.44 -30.62 -3.87
CA GLN A 298 -9.94 -31.59 -2.87
C GLN A 298 -11.33 -32.07 -3.23
N MET A 299 -12.20 -31.18 -3.69
CA MET A 299 -13.54 -31.53 -4.15
C MET A 299 -13.44 -32.54 -5.32
N ALA A 300 -12.69 -32.22 -6.37
CA ALA A 300 -12.53 -33.11 -7.51
C ALA A 300 -11.92 -34.48 -7.13
N ALA A 301 -10.88 -34.50 -6.29
CA ALA A 301 -10.20 -35.71 -5.86
C ALA A 301 -11.08 -36.59 -4.98
N ARG A 302 -11.81 -36.02 -4.02
CA ARG A 302 -12.69 -36.79 -3.11
C ARG A 302 -13.87 -37.41 -3.84
N PHE A 303 -14.51 -36.68 -4.75
CA PHE A 303 -15.58 -37.24 -5.59
C PHE A 303 -15.07 -38.38 -6.51
N ASN A 304 -13.91 -38.18 -7.14
CA ASN A 304 -13.29 -39.21 -7.99
C ASN A 304 -12.94 -40.48 -7.20
N ALA A 305 -12.49 -40.33 -5.94
CA ALA A 305 -12.20 -41.48 -5.06
C ALA A 305 -13.44 -42.31 -4.71
N GLN A 306 -14.64 -41.75 -4.85
CA GLN A 306 -15.92 -42.41 -4.60
C GLN A 306 -16.59 -42.93 -5.91
N ASN A 307 -15.81 -43.13 -6.97
CA ASN A 307 -16.30 -43.59 -8.29
C ASN A 307 -17.29 -42.60 -8.96
N VAL A 308 -17.36 -41.37 -8.52
CA VAL A 308 -18.16 -40.29 -9.11
C VAL A 308 -17.23 -39.16 -9.54
N LYS A 309 -16.57 -39.31 -10.69
CA LYS A 309 -15.70 -38.26 -11.24
C LYS A 309 -16.57 -37.10 -11.75
N LEU A 310 -17.10 -36.29 -10.82
CA LEU A 310 -18.01 -35.18 -11.12
C LEU A 310 -17.27 -33.94 -11.61
N PHE A 311 -16.12 -33.60 -11.03
CA PHE A 311 -15.35 -32.39 -11.34
C PHE A 311 -14.01 -32.74 -11.97
N THR A 312 -13.66 -32.06 -13.06
CA THR A 312 -12.43 -32.25 -13.84
C THR A 312 -11.91 -30.91 -14.38
N ASP A 313 -10.71 -30.95 -14.96
CA ASP A 313 -10.25 -29.90 -15.88
C ASP A 313 -10.90 -30.08 -17.28
N ALA A 314 -10.55 -29.20 -18.22
CA ALA A 314 -11.05 -29.23 -19.60
C ALA A 314 -10.65 -30.50 -20.35
N SER A 315 -9.61 -31.23 -19.92
CA SER A 315 -9.14 -32.48 -20.49
C SER A 315 -9.78 -33.71 -19.83
N GLY A 316 -10.69 -33.52 -18.88
CA GLY A 316 -11.35 -34.60 -18.14
C GLY A 316 -10.49 -35.21 -17.02
N ASN A 317 -9.42 -34.53 -16.59
CA ASN A 317 -8.51 -35.01 -15.56
C ASN A 317 -8.85 -34.39 -14.18
N VAL A 318 -8.53 -35.15 -13.14
CA VAL A 318 -8.47 -34.64 -11.76
C VAL A 318 -7.01 -34.33 -11.45
N PRO A 319 -6.68 -33.11 -11.00
CA PRO A 319 -5.28 -32.73 -10.76
C PRO A 319 -4.65 -33.55 -9.64
N ALA A 320 -3.36 -33.86 -9.81
CA ALA A 320 -2.56 -34.57 -8.82
C ALA A 320 -2.42 -33.72 -7.52
N ASN A 321 -2.17 -34.42 -6.40
CA ASN A 321 -1.92 -33.76 -5.10
C ASN A 321 -0.50 -33.19 -5.00
N THR A 322 -0.13 -32.31 -5.93
CA THR A 322 1.13 -31.55 -5.91
C THR A 322 0.79 -30.07 -5.82
N PRO A 323 1.09 -29.38 -4.71
CA PRO A 323 0.62 -28.02 -4.47
C PRO A 323 0.93 -27.01 -5.58
N THR A 324 2.02 -27.22 -6.30
CA THR A 324 2.38 -26.38 -7.47
C THR A 324 1.64 -26.80 -8.75
N GLY A 325 1.25 -28.08 -8.86
CA GLY A 325 0.67 -28.66 -10.08
C GLY A 325 -0.79 -28.31 -10.32
N TYR A 326 -1.52 -27.94 -9.28
CA TYR A 326 -2.94 -27.54 -9.39
C TYR A 326 -3.17 -26.04 -9.26
N ALA A 327 -2.10 -25.23 -9.25
CA ALA A 327 -2.24 -23.77 -9.23
C ALA A 327 -3.07 -23.31 -10.43
N GLY A 328 -4.14 -22.53 -10.16
CA GLY A 328 -5.09 -22.08 -11.18
C GLY A 328 -6.21 -23.07 -11.55
N PHE A 329 -6.27 -24.23 -10.89
CA PHE A 329 -7.31 -25.24 -11.19
C PHE A 329 -8.73 -24.71 -10.95
N SER A 330 -8.95 -23.88 -9.93
CA SER A 330 -10.24 -23.25 -9.71
C SER A 330 -10.74 -22.38 -10.88
N GLY A 331 -9.82 -21.86 -11.70
CA GLY A 331 -10.15 -21.11 -12.92
C GLY A 331 -10.51 -21.99 -14.13
N THR A 332 -10.26 -23.30 -14.06
CA THR A 332 -10.48 -24.25 -15.18
C THR A 332 -11.36 -25.44 -14.81
N ILE A 333 -11.76 -25.54 -13.54
CA ILE A 333 -12.65 -26.60 -13.08
C ILE A 333 -13.99 -26.57 -13.82
N GLN A 334 -14.46 -27.72 -14.21
CA GLN A 334 -15.76 -27.94 -14.86
C GLN A 334 -16.38 -29.25 -14.42
N VAL A 335 -17.68 -29.41 -14.70
CA VAL A 335 -18.36 -30.71 -14.54
C VAL A 335 -17.92 -31.64 -15.68
N ASN A 336 -17.61 -32.88 -15.34
CA ASN A 336 -17.21 -33.89 -16.29
C ASN A 336 -18.26 -34.04 -17.40
N SER A 337 -17.84 -33.88 -18.66
CA SER A 337 -18.73 -33.97 -19.84
C SER A 337 -19.48 -35.28 -19.95
N ALA A 338 -18.90 -36.38 -19.48
CA ALA A 338 -19.60 -37.68 -19.45
C ALA A 338 -20.79 -37.64 -18.49
N VAL A 339 -20.67 -36.97 -17.31
CA VAL A 339 -21.77 -36.85 -16.35
C VAL A 339 -22.82 -35.88 -16.87
N VAL A 340 -22.41 -34.79 -17.52
CA VAL A 340 -23.34 -33.84 -18.17
C VAL A 340 -24.17 -34.56 -19.25
N GLY A 341 -23.53 -35.40 -20.05
CA GLY A 341 -24.21 -36.19 -21.11
C GLY A 341 -25.06 -37.35 -20.57
N ASN A 342 -24.74 -37.87 -19.41
CA ASN A 342 -25.46 -38.97 -18.76
C ASN A 342 -25.46 -38.80 -17.22
N PRO A 343 -26.44 -38.06 -16.67
CA PRO A 343 -26.53 -37.83 -15.22
C PRO A 343 -26.73 -39.09 -14.37
N ALA A 344 -27.18 -40.21 -14.98
CA ALA A 344 -27.29 -41.50 -14.29
C ALA A 344 -25.93 -42.04 -13.79
N LEU A 345 -24.80 -41.51 -14.31
CA LEU A 345 -23.48 -41.81 -13.80
C LEU A 345 -23.23 -41.35 -12.35
N LEU A 346 -24.08 -40.49 -11.82
CA LEU A 346 -24.09 -40.15 -10.37
C LEU A 346 -24.46 -41.34 -9.51
N GLN A 347 -25.40 -42.17 -10.00
CA GLN A 347 -25.81 -43.41 -9.38
C GLN A 347 -24.88 -44.58 -9.75
N THR A 348 -24.61 -44.78 -11.06
CA THR A 348 -23.93 -45.98 -11.56
C THR A 348 -22.41 -45.90 -11.47
N GLY A 349 -21.85 -44.69 -11.21
CA GLY A 349 -20.42 -44.42 -11.20
C GLY A 349 -19.83 -44.13 -12.57
N THR A 350 -18.73 -43.37 -12.59
CA THR A 350 -18.05 -42.91 -13.81
C THR A 350 -16.98 -43.89 -14.32
N ALA A 351 -16.46 -44.78 -13.47
CA ALA A 351 -15.48 -45.81 -13.87
C ALA A 351 -16.16 -47.13 -14.32
N GLY A 352 -17.49 -47.15 -14.39
CA GLY A 352 -18.24 -48.34 -14.61
C GLY A 352 -18.40 -49.17 -13.33
N GLY A 353 -19.32 -50.08 -13.33
CA GLY A 353 -19.66 -51.01 -12.24
C GLY A 353 -20.68 -51.97 -12.82
N GLY A 354 -20.97 -53.08 -12.18
CA GLY A 354 -21.91 -54.08 -12.68
C GLY A 354 -23.33 -53.53 -12.92
N PRO A 355 -24.27 -54.38 -13.24
CA PRO A 355 -25.63 -53.94 -13.43
C PRO A 355 -26.17 -53.30 -12.12
N PHE A 356 -26.65 -52.08 -12.24
CA PHE A 356 -27.26 -51.33 -11.15
C PHE A 356 -28.78 -51.49 -11.20
N ASN A 357 -29.41 -51.71 -10.04
CA ASN A 357 -30.85 -51.63 -9.91
C ASN A 357 -31.28 -50.19 -9.66
N ALA A 358 -32.54 -49.87 -9.93
CA ALA A 358 -33.07 -48.51 -9.73
C ALA A 358 -32.94 -48.00 -8.27
N SER A 359 -32.87 -48.92 -7.30
CA SER A 359 -32.73 -48.61 -5.87
C SER A 359 -31.26 -48.55 -5.38
N ASP A 360 -30.26 -48.85 -6.24
CA ASP A 360 -28.85 -48.86 -5.80
C ASP A 360 -28.37 -47.45 -5.58
N ASN A 361 -27.92 -47.15 -4.36
CA ASN A 361 -27.46 -45.80 -3.94
C ASN A 361 -26.02 -45.78 -3.39
N ILE A 362 -25.28 -46.89 -3.53
CA ILE A 362 -23.98 -47.02 -2.86
C ILE A 362 -22.97 -45.92 -3.25
N ASN A 363 -22.91 -45.50 -4.52
CA ASN A 363 -22.03 -44.41 -4.94
C ASN A 363 -22.48 -43.08 -4.36
N ILE A 364 -23.79 -42.83 -4.27
CA ILE A 364 -24.40 -41.63 -3.66
C ILE A 364 -24.05 -41.57 -2.18
N GLN A 365 -24.25 -42.66 -1.44
CA GLN A 365 -23.89 -42.78 -0.03
C GLN A 365 -22.37 -42.60 0.20
N ASN A 366 -21.54 -43.19 -0.67
CA ASN A 366 -20.10 -42.96 -0.59
C ASN A 366 -19.73 -41.50 -0.80
N VAL A 367 -20.35 -40.79 -1.72
CA VAL A 367 -20.17 -39.36 -1.91
C VAL A 367 -20.58 -38.60 -0.64
N LEU A 368 -21.74 -38.87 -0.08
CA LEU A 368 -22.23 -38.18 1.15
C LEU A 368 -21.33 -38.45 2.35
N ASN A 369 -20.91 -39.70 2.54
CA ASN A 369 -20.17 -40.12 3.72
C ASN A 369 -18.68 -39.79 3.61
N TYR A 370 -18.09 -39.83 2.41
CA TYR A 370 -16.64 -39.79 2.22
C TYR A 370 -16.16 -38.59 1.37
N ALA A 371 -16.85 -38.23 0.28
CA ALA A 371 -16.44 -37.03 -0.45
C ALA A 371 -16.76 -35.75 0.33
N PHE A 372 -17.98 -35.65 0.88
CA PHE A 372 -18.35 -34.56 1.78
C PHE A 372 -17.87 -34.78 3.22
N GLY A 373 -17.61 -36.02 3.62
CA GLY A 373 -17.18 -36.41 4.95
C GLY A 373 -15.72 -36.07 5.28
N ALA A 374 -15.33 -36.34 6.53
CA ALA A 374 -13.96 -36.19 6.99
C ALA A 374 -13.08 -37.41 6.66
N ASN A 375 -13.67 -38.59 6.51
CA ASN A 375 -12.99 -39.85 6.21
C ASN A 375 -13.12 -40.23 4.73
N ALA A 376 -12.16 -40.97 4.22
CA ALA A 376 -12.10 -41.43 2.81
C ALA A 376 -12.86 -42.75 2.57
N ASN A 377 -13.16 -43.50 3.64
CA ASN A 377 -13.83 -44.80 3.56
C ASN A 377 -14.46 -45.23 4.91
N ALA A 378 -15.20 -46.34 4.87
CA ALA A 378 -15.87 -46.93 6.05
C ALA A 378 -14.89 -47.38 7.16
N GLY A 379 -13.63 -47.64 6.82
CA GLY A 379 -12.58 -48.01 7.78
C GLY A 379 -12.07 -46.82 8.65
N GLY A 380 -12.64 -45.65 8.49
CA GLY A 380 -12.27 -44.48 9.26
C GLY A 380 -10.95 -43.83 8.84
N THR A 381 -10.37 -44.20 7.71
CA THR A 381 -9.17 -43.55 7.17
C THR A 381 -9.48 -42.08 6.86
N PRO A 382 -8.74 -41.11 7.41
CA PRO A 382 -8.96 -39.72 7.08
C PRO A 382 -8.78 -39.44 5.60
N ASN A 383 -9.53 -38.48 5.06
CA ASN A 383 -9.28 -37.94 3.74
C ASN A 383 -7.87 -37.35 3.64
N THR A 384 -7.32 -37.29 2.43
CA THR A 384 -6.06 -36.60 2.16
C THR A 384 -6.10 -35.21 2.81
N PRO A 385 -5.08 -34.84 3.60
CA PRO A 385 -5.03 -33.52 4.24
C PRO A 385 -5.14 -32.38 3.24
N PHE A 386 -5.73 -31.30 3.66
CA PHE A 386 -5.69 -30.04 2.90
C PHE A 386 -4.28 -29.48 2.92
N ASN A 387 -3.75 -29.11 1.78
CA ASN A 387 -2.46 -28.47 1.68
C ASN A 387 -2.60 -27.01 2.15
N THR A 388 -1.81 -26.61 3.13
CA THR A 388 -1.75 -25.24 3.66
C THR A 388 -0.38 -24.60 3.51
N THR A 389 0.62 -25.39 3.06
CA THR A 389 2.01 -24.95 2.85
C THR A 389 2.51 -25.44 1.49
N GLY A 390 3.57 -24.81 0.99
CA GLY A 390 4.15 -25.16 -0.31
C GLY A 390 3.23 -24.85 -1.49
N LEU A 391 2.28 -23.93 -1.32
CA LEU A 391 1.21 -23.62 -2.26
C LEU A 391 1.67 -22.65 -3.36
N GLY A 392 0.81 -22.53 -4.37
CA GLY A 392 1.02 -21.66 -5.53
C GLY A 392 2.09 -22.20 -6.50
N PRO A 393 2.27 -21.55 -7.65
CA PRO A 393 3.16 -22.06 -8.72
C PRO A 393 4.65 -22.09 -8.30
N GLY A 394 5.06 -21.21 -7.37
CA GLY A 394 6.41 -21.20 -6.80
C GLY A 394 6.62 -22.14 -5.62
N GLY A 395 5.58 -22.74 -5.07
CA GLY A 395 5.68 -23.60 -3.88
C GLY A 395 6.07 -22.87 -2.60
N THR A 396 5.92 -21.56 -2.55
CA THR A 396 6.40 -20.71 -1.44
C THR A 396 5.28 -20.18 -0.54
N LEU A 397 4.02 -20.30 -0.98
CA LEU A 397 2.89 -19.74 -0.25
C LEU A 397 2.49 -20.64 0.91
N THR A 398 2.17 -20.03 2.03
CA THR A 398 1.60 -20.68 3.21
C THR A 398 0.32 -19.96 3.62
N ILE A 399 -0.71 -20.72 3.95
CA ILE A 399 -1.97 -20.21 4.47
C ILE A 399 -2.03 -20.54 5.96
N ASN A 400 -1.91 -19.51 6.77
CA ASN A 400 -1.99 -19.67 8.21
C ASN A 400 -3.45 -19.81 8.68
N ASN A 401 -3.66 -20.46 9.81
CA ASN A 401 -4.96 -20.60 10.49
C ASN A 401 -6.03 -21.37 9.70
N MET A 402 -5.62 -22.17 8.71
CA MET A 402 -6.54 -23.06 8.00
C MET A 402 -6.42 -24.50 8.53
N PRO A 403 -7.54 -25.23 8.65
CA PRO A 403 -7.51 -26.65 9.05
C PRO A 403 -6.87 -27.49 7.96
N THR A 404 -6.05 -28.45 8.36
CA THR A 404 -5.45 -29.45 7.45
C THR A 404 -6.30 -30.71 7.28
N SER A 405 -7.39 -30.86 8.06
CA SER A 405 -8.29 -32.02 8.04
C SER A 405 -9.75 -31.61 8.23
N GLY A 406 -10.66 -32.49 7.91
CA GLY A 406 -12.09 -32.27 8.11
C GLY A 406 -12.92 -32.38 6.81
N THR A 407 -14.15 -31.88 6.89
CA THR A 407 -15.06 -31.89 5.74
C THR A 407 -14.74 -30.78 4.75
N ILE A 408 -15.04 -30.99 3.47
CA ILE A 408 -14.81 -30.01 2.41
C ILE A 408 -15.68 -28.74 2.64
N THR A 409 -16.90 -28.91 3.16
CA THR A 409 -17.80 -27.78 3.47
C THR A 409 -17.24 -26.89 4.58
N ASN A 410 -16.66 -27.49 5.63
CA ASN A 410 -16.00 -26.71 6.70
C ASN A 410 -14.78 -25.99 6.18
N PHE A 411 -13.98 -26.64 5.30
CA PHE A 411 -12.83 -26.00 4.69
C PHE A 411 -13.26 -24.80 3.82
N ALA A 412 -14.30 -24.94 3.00
CA ALA A 412 -14.86 -23.86 2.19
C ALA A 412 -15.32 -22.66 3.04
N ASN A 413 -16.00 -22.90 4.16
CA ASN A 413 -16.40 -21.86 5.11
C ASN A 413 -15.19 -21.19 5.75
N ASN A 414 -14.16 -21.96 6.10
CA ASN A 414 -12.93 -21.40 6.67
C ASN A 414 -12.17 -20.53 5.67
N VAL A 415 -12.20 -20.83 4.37
CA VAL A 415 -11.61 -19.94 3.34
C VAL A 415 -12.23 -18.55 3.40
N ILE A 416 -13.57 -18.46 3.38
CA ILE A 416 -14.28 -17.17 3.42
C ILE A 416 -14.01 -16.46 4.76
N SER A 417 -14.05 -17.18 5.87
CA SER A 417 -13.81 -16.63 7.21
C SER A 417 -12.37 -16.10 7.36
N THR A 418 -11.39 -16.83 6.81
CA THR A 418 -9.97 -16.42 6.85
C THR A 418 -9.76 -15.12 6.04
N LEU A 419 -10.37 -15.01 4.86
CA LEU A 419 -10.30 -13.78 4.06
C LEU A 419 -10.98 -12.58 4.75
N ALA A 420 -12.13 -12.81 5.38
CA ALA A 420 -12.83 -11.81 6.18
C ALA A 420 -11.99 -11.35 7.37
N GLN A 421 -11.29 -12.28 8.03
CA GLN A 421 -10.39 -12.01 9.14
C GLN A 421 -9.16 -11.21 8.71
N GLN A 422 -8.55 -11.57 7.57
CA GLN A 422 -7.44 -10.83 6.98
C GLN A 422 -7.85 -9.38 6.64
N TYR A 423 -8.99 -9.19 6.00
CA TYR A 423 -9.53 -7.86 5.73
C TYR A 423 -9.77 -7.06 7.01
N SER A 424 -10.40 -7.67 8.03
CA SER A 424 -10.68 -7.01 9.31
C SER A 424 -9.39 -6.59 10.03
N GLN A 425 -8.35 -7.43 10.00
CA GLN A 425 -7.04 -7.13 10.57
C GLN A 425 -6.40 -5.93 9.86
N VAL A 426 -6.34 -5.97 8.52
CA VAL A 426 -5.74 -4.88 7.73
C VAL A 426 -6.54 -3.58 7.90
N LYS A 427 -7.86 -3.65 8.01
CA LYS A 427 -8.70 -2.47 8.30
C LYS A 427 -8.38 -1.86 9.67
N SER A 428 -8.20 -2.69 10.70
CA SER A 428 -7.81 -2.23 12.04
C SER A 428 -6.42 -1.60 12.02
N ASP A 429 -5.46 -2.27 11.36
CA ASP A 429 -4.10 -1.78 11.21
C ASP A 429 -4.07 -0.44 10.45
N ASN A 430 -4.83 -0.30 9.37
CA ASN A 430 -4.93 0.95 8.63
C ASN A 430 -5.50 2.08 9.48
N THR A 431 -6.53 1.82 10.28
CA THR A 431 -7.09 2.80 11.21
C THR A 431 -6.02 3.28 12.22
N TYR A 432 -5.26 2.36 12.79
CA TYR A 432 -4.18 2.68 13.71
C TYR A 432 -3.08 3.51 13.04
N GLN A 433 -2.59 3.05 11.88
CA GLN A 433 -1.50 3.73 11.15
C GLN A 433 -1.88 5.14 10.68
N THR A 434 -3.12 5.31 10.22
CA THR A 434 -3.63 6.62 9.78
C THR A 434 -3.79 7.59 10.95
N ASN A 435 -4.26 7.12 12.11
CA ASN A 435 -4.37 7.93 13.32
C ASN A 435 -2.98 8.35 13.83
N TYR A 436 -2.01 7.46 13.79
CA TYR A 436 -0.63 7.77 14.18
C TYR A 436 0.01 8.77 13.20
N GLN A 437 -0.18 8.57 11.89
CA GLN A 437 0.24 9.53 10.85
C GLN A 437 -0.35 10.92 11.12
N SER A 438 -1.66 11.01 11.37
CA SER A 438 -2.34 12.28 11.67
C SER A 438 -1.78 12.98 12.90
N THR A 439 -1.40 12.20 13.93
CA THR A 439 -0.76 12.73 15.14
C THR A 439 0.63 13.29 14.84
N LEU A 440 1.45 12.59 14.06
CA LEU A 440 2.77 13.07 13.66
C LEU A 440 2.66 14.30 12.75
N GLN A 441 1.70 14.32 11.82
CA GLN A 441 1.43 15.47 10.97
C GLN A 441 1.06 16.69 11.80
N LYS A 442 0.11 16.55 12.73
CA LYS A 442 -0.27 17.64 13.64
C LYS A 442 0.92 18.16 14.45
N ASN A 443 1.72 17.27 15.02
CA ASN A 443 2.91 17.68 15.77
C ASN A 443 3.93 18.41 14.88
N SER A 444 4.08 18.01 13.63
CA SER A 444 4.94 18.67 12.64
C SER A 444 4.40 20.07 12.30
N ASP A 445 3.10 20.18 12.08
CA ASP A 445 2.43 21.44 11.78
C ASP A 445 2.50 22.41 12.98
N ASP A 446 2.25 21.93 14.20
CA ASP A 446 2.34 22.75 15.43
C ASP A 446 3.76 23.33 15.63
N GLN A 447 4.81 22.66 15.16
CA GLN A 447 6.19 23.14 15.26
C GLN A 447 6.63 24.02 14.07
N GLY A 448 6.12 23.74 12.88
CA GLY A 448 6.53 24.38 11.63
C GLY A 448 5.55 25.43 11.11
N ALA A 449 4.29 25.37 11.53
CA ALA A 449 3.26 26.25 11.00
C ALA A 449 3.45 27.72 11.39
N VAL A 450 2.93 28.59 10.54
CA VAL A 450 2.85 30.01 10.81
C VAL A 450 1.70 30.30 11.79
N SER A 451 2.03 30.81 12.97
CA SER A 451 1.03 31.35 13.90
C SER A 451 0.73 32.79 13.56
N ILE A 452 -0.43 33.07 12.97
CA ILE A 452 -0.84 34.42 12.56
C ILE A 452 -0.83 35.38 13.78
N ASP A 453 -1.29 34.94 14.96
CA ASP A 453 -1.31 35.74 16.16
C ASP A 453 0.10 36.16 16.58
N LYS A 454 1.06 35.27 16.50
CA LYS A 454 2.47 35.55 16.78
C LYS A 454 3.06 36.50 15.74
N GLU A 455 2.83 36.25 14.45
CA GLU A 455 3.32 37.10 13.37
C GLU A 455 2.75 38.52 13.47
N MET A 456 1.48 38.68 13.85
CA MET A 456 0.86 40.00 14.09
C MET A 456 1.44 40.69 15.30
N THR A 457 1.76 39.98 16.38
CA THR A 457 2.44 40.53 17.56
C THR A 457 3.84 41.00 17.21
N ASP A 458 4.60 40.19 16.47
CA ASP A 458 5.94 40.51 15.99
C ASP A 458 5.90 41.74 15.03
N LEU A 459 4.88 41.80 14.16
CA LEU A 459 4.66 42.93 13.24
C LEU A 459 4.49 44.24 13.98
N VAL A 460 3.66 44.30 15.03
CA VAL A 460 3.47 45.50 15.84
C VAL A 460 4.78 45.92 16.53
N SER A 461 5.54 44.97 17.06
CA SER A 461 6.85 45.22 17.68
C SER A 461 7.85 45.80 16.68
N ILE A 462 7.92 45.23 15.47
CA ILE A 462 8.81 45.70 14.41
C ILE A 462 8.40 47.08 13.88
N GLN A 463 7.10 47.36 13.74
CA GLN A 463 6.61 48.69 13.36
C GLN A 463 7.04 49.76 14.37
N ASN A 464 6.96 49.46 15.68
CA ASN A 464 7.44 50.34 16.71
C ASN A 464 8.97 50.57 16.66
N ALA A 465 9.75 49.49 16.41
CA ALA A 465 11.19 49.57 16.23
C ALA A 465 11.57 50.40 14.99
N TYR A 466 10.84 50.18 13.87
CA TYR A 466 11.00 50.95 12.63
C TYR A 466 10.76 52.47 12.86
N ALA A 467 9.63 52.81 13.48
CA ALA A 467 9.27 54.19 13.80
C ALA A 467 10.29 54.87 14.72
N SER A 468 10.82 54.13 15.70
CA SER A 468 11.87 54.62 16.61
C SER A 468 13.18 54.90 15.90
N ASN A 469 13.65 53.97 15.04
CA ASN A 469 14.86 54.16 14.24
C ASN A 469 14.71 55.30 13.23
N ALA A 470 13.55 55.46 12.59
CA ALA A 470 13.26 56.58 11.68
C ALA A 470 13.31 57.94 12.38
N ARG A 471 12.74 58.02 13.60
CA ARG A 471 12.83 59.26 14.45
C ARG A 471 14.27 59.57 14.83
N MET A 472 15.09 58.56 15.20
CA MET A 472 16.50 58.74 15.49
C MET A 472 17.26 59.33 14.30
N ILE A 473 17.03 58.80 13.09
CA ILE A 473 17.66 59.30 11.85
C ILE A 473 17.28 60.77 11.61
N THR A 474 15.99 61.11 11.79
CA THR A 474 15.53 62.50 11.63
C THR A 474 16.19 63.43 12.64
N THR A 475 16.27 63.03 13.92
CA THR A 475 16.91 63.79 14.98
C THR A 475 18.41 64.00 14.71
N ILE A 476 19.12 62.91 14.33
CA ILE A 476 20.56 62.98 13.97
C ILE A 476 20.78 63.91 12.76
N SER A 477 19.92 63.82 11.75
CA SER A 477 19.96 64.66 10.56
C SER A 477 19.76 66.15 10.90
N GLN A 478 18.87 66.42 11.85
CA GLN A 478 18.62 67.80 12.35
C GLN A 478 19.82 68.35 13.13
N MET A 479 20.43 67.50 13.98
CA MET A 479 21.66 67.86 14.72
C MET A 479 22.81 68.11 13.74
N PHE A 480 22.93 67.38 12.62
CA PHE A 480 23.92 67.67 11.57
C PHE A 480 23.68 69.06 10.90
N LYS A 481 22.41 69.38 10.61
CA LYS A 481 22.06 70.71 10.03
C LYS A 481 22.39 71.85 10.93
N GLU A 482 22.09 71.69 12.23
CA GLU A 482 22.41 72.71 13.23
C GLU A 482 23.93 72.94 13.42
N LEU A 483 24.66 71.80 13.40
CA LEU A 483 26.13 71.87 13.49
C LEU A 483 26.77 72.56 12.25
N LEU A 484 26.24 72.23 11.06
CA LEU A 484 26.66 72.86 9.81
C LEU A 484 26.33 74.37 9.80
N SER A 485 25.16 74.75 10.29
CA SER A 485 24.77 76.19 10.43
C SER A 485 25.60 76.90 11.44
N SER A 486 26.08 76.29 12.53
CA SER A 486 26.95 76.86 13.53
C SER A 486 28.42 77.02 13.08
N VAL A 487 28.86 76.29 12.07
CA VAL A 487 30.21 76.37 11.51
C VAL A 487 30.29 77.29 10.27
N SER A 488 29.14 77.54 9.59
CA SER A 488 29.02 78.36 8.39
C SER A 488 28.60 79.84 8.70
N GLY A 489 28.33 80.19 10.00
CA GLY A 489 28.16 81.56 10.49
C GLY A 489 29.41 82.02 11.20
#